data_5d9a7d6975bf2cfcb672741eedf357bf
#
_entry.id   5d9a7d6975bf2cfcb672741eedf357bf
#
_cell.length_a   1.000
_cell.length_b   1.000
_cell.length_c   1.000
_cell.angle_alpha   90.00
_cell.angle_beta   90.00
_cell.angle_gamma   90.00
#
_symmetry.space_group_name_H-M   'P 1'
#
loop_
_entity.id
_entity.type
_entity.pdbx_description
1 polymer ?
#
loop_
_entity_poly.entity_id
_entity_poly.type
_entity_poly.pdbx_seq_one_letter_code
_entity_poly.pdbx_strand_id
1 'polypeptide(L)'
;GVVGVDLGLTAAATLSTGEKIVAPRPLRSALRRLRIRSRRQSRKMKAAKAAAGFVGAIPKGTRLSRSINQTKGARRLARLHARIARVRADFTHKLTTRLCRENQAVAIEDLHVKGMLANARLARSIADVGFHEIRRQLQYKAKRYGTVIVLADRWYPSSKLCCACGRKNGLLALAERAWTCSCGVRHDRDVNAAINLQRLATGALAARTALPVASPAATPGTVAGTVPAAGGKVTPVRYEHGWQNGSGQEEDAAHFCARF
;
A
#
# COMPACT_ATOMS: atom_id res chain seq x y z
N GLY A 1 12.30 0.46 -19.17
CA GLY A 1 11.10 -0.18 -19.70
C GLY A 1 9.82 0.45 -19.17
N VAL A 2 8.69 -0.04 -19.66
CA VAL A 2 7.34 0.34 -19.19
C VAL A 2 6.63 -0.93 -18.75
N VAL A 3 6.03 -0.94 -17.56
CA VAL A 3 5.33 -2.10 -17.03
C VAL A 3 3.94 -1.73 -16.51
N GLY A 4 2.95 -2.57 -16.84
CA GLY A 4 1.63 -2.56 -16.21
C GLY A 4 1.58 -3.61 -15.10
N VAL A 5 0.93 -3.28 -14.00
CA VAL A 5 0.85 -4.11 -12.80
C VAL A 5 -0.59 -4.22 -12.36
N ASP A 6 -1.17 -5.39 -12.54
CA ASP A 6 -2.47 -5.76 -11.96
C ASP A 6 -2.28 -6.25 -10.53
N LEU A 7 -3.01 -5.64 -9.57
CA LEU A 7 -2.92 -5.96 -8.15
C LEU A 7 -4.05 -6.90 -7.73
N GLY A 8 -3.69 -8.10 -7.28
CA GLY A 8 -4.66 -9.14 -6.97
C GLY A 8 -4.45 -9.82 -5.61
N LEU A 9 -5.41 -10.68 -5.23
CA LEU A 9 -5.34 -11.47 -4.00
C LEU A 9 -4.66 -12.83 -4.22
N THR A 10 -4.70 -13.39 -5.41
CA THR A 10 -4.04 -14.67 -5.76
C THR A 10 -2.55 -14.43 -5.98
N ALA A 11 -2.20 -13.59 -6.92
CA ALA A 11 -0.90 -12.95 -7.04
C ALA A 11 -1.05 -11.52 -6.48
N ALA A 12 -0.08 -11.06 -5.69
CA ALA A 12 -0.09 -9.68 -5.19
C ALA A 12 0.11 -8.66 -6.31
N ALA A 13 0.85 -9.06 -7.33
CA ALA A 13 1.08 -8.30 -8.56
C ALA A 13 1.23 -9.26 -9.73
N THR A 14 0.53 -9.01 -10.83
CA THR A 14 0.74 -9.64 -12.12
C THR A 14 1.31 -8.57 -13.05
N LEU A 15 2.47 -8.85 -13.63
CA LEU A 15 3.15 -7.92 -14.52
C LEU A 15 2.72 -8.14 -15.97
N SER A 16 2.80 -7.09 -16.80
CA SER A 16 2.56 -7.17 -18.25
C SER A 16 3.55 -8.10 -18.98
N THR A 17 4.65 -8.48 -18.35
CA THR A 17 5.59 -9.50 -18.81
C THR A 17 5.08 -10.94 -18.64
N GLY A 18 3.92 -11.13 -17.97
CA GLY A 18 3.37 -12.43 -17.60
C GLY A 18 3.84 -12.95 -16.24
N GLU A 19 4.78 -12.30 -15.57
CA GLU A 19 5.24 -12.70 -14.25
C GLU A 19 4.15 -12.49 -13.18
N LYS A 20 3.92 -13.51 -12.35
CA LYS A 20 2.96 -13.46 -11.22
C LYS A 20 3.72 -13.53 -9.90
N ILE A 21 3.65 -12.45 -9.11
CA ILE A 21 4.36 -12.29 -7.85
C ILE A 21 3.40 -12.55 -6.69
N VAL A 22 3.68 -13.61 -5.91
CA VAL A 22 2.83 -14.03 -4.79
C VAL A 22 3.28 -13.39 -3.49
N ALA A 23 2.34 -12.80 -2.73
CA ALA A 23 2.62 -12.27 -1.39
C ALA A 23 2.84 -13.39 -0.35
N PRO A 24 3.71 -13.19 0.66
CA PRO A 24 4.03 -14.19 1.68
C PRO A 24 2.89 -14.50 2.66
N ARG A 25 1.82 -13.71 2.71
CA ARG A 25 0.62 -13.87 3.56
C ARG A 25 0.92 -14.18 5.04
N PRO A 26 1.71 -13.36 5.73
CA PRO A 26 2.21 -13.68 7.07
C PRO A 26 1.11 -13.70 8.15
N LEU A 27 0.01 -12.93 7.96
CA LEU A 27 -1.13 -12.98 8.87
C LEU A 27 -1.85 -14.32 8.76
N ARG A 28 -2.09 -14.82 7.55
CA ARG A 28 -2.74 -16.12 7.32
C ARG A 28 -1.97 -17.23 8.03
N SER A 29 -0.65 -17.29 7.87
CA SER A 29 0.20 -18.31 8.50
C SER A 29 0.31 -18.15 10.02
N ALA A 30 0.19 -16.94 10.57
CA ALA A 30 0.28 -16.66 11.99
C ALA A 30 -1.09 -16.70 12.74
N LEU A 31 -2.20 -16.75 12.02
CA LEU A 31 -3.55 -16.51 12.54
C LEU A 31 -3.91 -17.37 13.76
N ARG A 32 -3.63 -18.68 13.72
CA ARG A 32 -3.88 -19.59 14.84
C ARG A 32 -3.11 -19.16 16.11
N ARG A 33 -1.84 -18.82 15.93
CA ARG A 33 -0.98 -18.38 17.06
C ARG A 33 -1.43 -17.03 17.60
N LEU A 34 -1.84 -16.10 16.74
CA LEU A 34 -2.40 -14.81 17.14
C LEU A 34 -3.66 -15.01 17.99
N ARG A 35 -4.63 -15.79 17.52
CA ARG A 35 -5.87 -16.06 18.25
C ARG A 35 -5.62 -16.65 19.63
N ILE A 36 -4.72 -17.64 19.74
CA ILE A 36 -4.38 -18.26 21.03
C ILE A 36 -3.75 -17.24 21.98
N ARG A 37 -2.76 -16.48 21.52
CA ARG A 37 -2.05 -15.49 22.35
C ARG A 37 -2.94 -14.32 22.74
N SER A 38 -3.76 -13.83 21.82
CA SER A 38 -4.73 -12.77 22.08
C SER A 38 -5.76 -13.18 23.14
N ARG A 39 -6.38 -14.38 23.01
CA ARG A 39 -7.31 -14.92 24.01
C ARG A 39 -6.64 -15.06 25.39
N ARG A 40 -5.41 -15.57 25.45
CA ARG A 40 -4.67 -15.68 26.71
C ARG A 40 -4.40 -14.30 27.33
N GLN A 41 -4.05 -13.32 26.52
CA GLN A 41 -3.82 -11.95 26.98
C GLN A 41 -5.12 -11.29 27.47
N SER A 42 -6.24 -11.46 26.73
CA SER A 42 -7.56 -10.97 27.15
C SER A 42 -8.01 -11.55 28.49
N ARG A 43 -7.79 -12.84 28.74
CA ARG A 43 -8.10 -13.46 30.04
C ARG A 43 -7.32 -12.84 31.18
N LYS A 44 -6.02 -12.57 30.98
CA LYS A 44 -5.16 -11.90 31.99
C LYS A 44 -5.59 -10.46 32.23
N MET A 45 -6.01 -9.74 31.18
CA MET A 45 -6.55 -8.39 31.32
C MET A 45 -7.86 -8.38 32.12
N LYS A 46 -8.76 -9.33 31.83
CA LYS A 46 -10.02 -9.49 32.58
C LYS A 46 -9.75 -9.76 34.07
N ALA A 47 -8.83 -10.66 34.36
CA ALA A 47 -8.45 -10.96 35.75
C ALA A 47 -7.84 -9.74 36.47
N ALA A 48 -6.93 -9.00 35.81
CA ALA A 48 -6.34 -7.79 36.38
C ALA A 48 -7.40 -6.68 36.63
N LYS A 49 -8.39 -6.56 35.75
CA LYS A 49 -9.51 -5.66 35.87
C LYS A 49 -10.39 -6.03 37.07
N ALA A 50 -10.75 -7.30 37.20
CA ALA A 50 -11.56 -7.79 38.32
C ALA A 50 -10.81 -7.59 39.66
N ALA A 51 -9.52 -7.91 39.70
CA ALA A 51 -8.69 -7.69 40.91
C ALA A 51 -8.60 -6.21 41.33
N ALA A 52 -8.75 -5.29 40.40
CA ALA A 52 -8.82 -3.84 40.65
C ALA A 52 -10.23 -3.32 40.93
N GLY A 53 -11.24 -4.21 41.07
CA GLY A 53 -12.61 -3.85 41.43
C GLY A 53 -13.45 -3.25 40.29
N PHE A 54 -12.97 -3.27 39.02
CA PHE A 54 -13.72 -2.70 37.90
C PHE A 54 -14.71 -3.72 37.30
N VAL A 55 -16.01 -3.42 37.33
CA VAL A 55 -17.06 -4.23 36.71
C VAL A 55 -17.36 -3.79 35.27
N GLY A 56 -17.27 -2.49 34.98
CA GLY A 56 -17.58 -1.88 33.67
C GLY A 56 -16.34 -1.48 32.84
N ALA A 57 -16.44 -0.41 32.07
CA ALA A 57 -15.30 0.20 31.39
C ALA A 57 -14.31 0.77 32.42
N ILE A 58 -13.01 0.72 32.08
CA ILE A 58 -12.00 1.33 32.91
C ILE A 58 -11.95 2.82 32.59
N PRO A 59 -11.99 3.73 33.57
CA PRO A 59 -11.88 5.17 33.33
C PRO A 59 -10.61 5.51 32.55
N LYS A 60 -10.73 6.47 31.62
CA LYS A 60 -9.59 6.92 30.82
C LYS A 60 -8.48 7.44 31.75
N GLY A 61 -7.25 7.03 31.48
CA GLY A 61 -6.08 7.41 32.32
C GLY A 61 -5.76 6.43 33.46
N THR A 62 -6.66 5.49 33.80
CA THR A 62 -6.40 4.51 34.87
C THR A 62 -5.39 3.46 34.41
N ARG A 63 -4.31 3.29 35.16
CA ARG A 63 -3.31 2.24 34.93
C ARG A 63 -3.57 1.03 35.83
N LEU A 64 -3.83 -0.13 35.21
CA LEU A 64 -3.92 -1.40 35.94
C LEU A 64 -2.53 -1.94 36.24
N SER A 65 -2.34 -2.47 37.44
CA SER A 65 -1.15 -3.24 37.78
C SER A 65 -1.04 -4.47 36.88
N ARG A 66 0.13 -4.69 36.30
CA ARG A 66 0.39 -5.82 35.40
C ARG A 66 1.30 -6.85 36.07
N SER A 67 0.83 -8.09 36.17
CA SER A 67 1.70 -9.17 36.62
C SER A 67 2.84 -9.42 35.62
N ILE A 68 3.95 -10.00 36.12
CA ILE A 68 5.09 -10.41 35.28
C ILE A 68 4.64 -11.31 34.13
N ASN A 69 3.73 -12.26 34.37
CA ASN A 69 3.19 -13.17 33.37
C ASN A 69 2.30 -12.46 32.33
N GLN A 70 1.60 -11.39 32.72
CA GLN A 70 0.84 -10.56 31.79
C GLN A 70 1.76 -9.77 30.88
N THR A 71 2.81 -9.16 31.43
CA THR A 71 3.84 -8.42 30.69
C THR A 71 4.59 -9.33 29.70
N LYS A 72 5.02 -10.51 30.14
CA LYS A 72 5.62 -11.53 29.26
C LYS A 72 4.68 -11.94 28.12
N GLY A 73 3.38 -12.12 28.44
CA GLY A 73 2.35 -12.46 27.43
C GLY A 73 2.16 -11.35 26.40
N ALA A 74 2.04 -10.10 26.83
CA ALA A 74 1.93 -8.94 25.95
C ALA A 74 3.15 -8.79 25.04
N ARG A 75 4.37 -8.90 25.56
CA ARG A 75 5.61 -8.87 24.75
C ARG A 75 5.63 -9.99 23.68
N ARG A 76 5.20 -11.21 24.02
CA ARG A 76 5.11 -12.32 23.05
C ARG A 76 4.09 -12.05 21.95
N LEU A 77 2.95 -11.43 22.26
CA LEU A 77 1.94 -11.03 21.31
C LEU A 77 2.46 -9.90 20.40
N ALA A 78 3.03 -8.86 20.99
CA ALA A 78 3.63 -7.73 20.27
C ALA A 78 4.72 -8.18 19.29
N ARG A 79 5.62 -9.08 19.69
CA ARG A 79 6.65 -9.65 18.80
C ARG A 79 6.03 -10.39 17.60
N LEU A 80 4.90 -11.07 17.79
CA LEU A 80 4.22 -11.75 16.68
C LEU A 80 3.61 -10.76 15.69
N HIS A 81 2.96 -9.69 16.18
CA HIS A 81 2.47 -8.61 15.32
C HIS A 81 3.60 -7.91 14.57
N ALA A 82 4.70 -7.57 15.28
CA ALA A 82 5.87 -6.96 14.66
C ALA A 82 6.49 -7.86 13.56
N ARG A 83 6.55 -9.17 13.77
CA ARG A 83 7.02 -10.10 12.74
C ARG A 83 6.13 -10.07 11.50
N ILE A 84 4.81 -10.09 11.67
CA ILE A 84 3.85 -10.02 10.54
C ILE A 84 4.05 -8.71 9.78
N ALA A 85 4.12 -7.58 10.48
CA ALA A 85 4.35 -6.27 9.88
C ALA A 85 5.67 -6.20 9.10
N ARG A 86 6.78 -6.71 9.68
CA ARG A 86 8.09 -6.72 9.04
C ARG A 86 8.13 -7.57 7.77
N VAL A 87 7.50 -8.75 7.78
CA VAL A 87 7.44 -9.61 6.57
C VAL A 87 6.66 -8.92 5.45
N ARG A 88 5.56 -8.24 5.76
CA ARG A 88 4.80 -7.45 4.78
C ARG A 88 5.66 -6.29 4.25
N ALA A 89 6.28 -5.54 5.15
CA ALA A 89 7.11 -4.40 4.79
C ALA A 89 8.28 -4.83 3.89
N ASP A 90 9.01 -5.89 4.23
CA ASP A 90 10.11 -6.42 3.43
C ASP A 90 9.65 -6.80 2.01
N PHE A 91 8.57 -7.55 1.91
CA PHE A 91 7.99 -7.91 0.61
C PHE A 91 7.62 -6.68 -0.22
N THR A 92 6.87 -5.75 0.38
CA THR A 92 6.40 -4.55 -0.32
C THR A 92 7.57 -3.66 -0.73
N HIS A 93 8.59 -3.51 0.14
CA HIS A 93 9.79 -2.75 -0.18
C HIS A 93 10.59 -3.37 -1.35
N LYS A 94 10.75 -4.69 -1.37
CA LYS A 94 11.45 -5.39 -2.46
C LYS A 94 10.70 -5.25 -3.78
N LEU A 95 9.39 -5.52 -3.77
CA LEU A 95 8.54 -5.40 -4.95
C LEU A 95 8.57 -3.98 -5.54
N THR A 96 8.28 -2.98 -4.73
CA THR A 96 8.17 -1.59 -5.21
C THR A 96 9.53 -1.00 -5.58
N THR A 97 10.63 -1.41 -4.93
CA THR A 97 11.98 -1.02 -5.33
C THR A 97 12.34 -1.60 -6.69
N ARG A 98 12.07 -2.90 -6.90
CA ARG A 98 12.31 -3.57 -8.17
C ARG A 98 11.54 -2.87 -9.30
N LEU A 99 10.24 -2.65 -9.12
CA LEU A 99 9.40 -2.00 -10.13
C LEU A 99 9.92 -0.60 -10.50
N CYS A 100 10.31 0.21 -9.51
CA CYS A 100 10.82 1.56 -9.79
C CYS A 100 12.24 1.58 -10.36
N ARG A 101 13.11 0.61 -10.02
CA ARG A 101 14.48 0.56 -10.54
C ARG A 101 14.56 0.08 -11.98
N GLU A 102 13.71 -0.89 -12.33
CA GLU A 102 13.76 -1.57 -13.61
C GLU A 102 12.92 -0.90 -14.69
N ASN A 103 12.06 0.08 -14.32
CA ASN A 103 11.10 0.67 -15.25
C ASN A 103 11.11 2.20 -15.21
N GLN A 104 10.98 2.80 -16.39
CA GLN A 104 10.79 4.25 -16.58
C GLN A 104 9.36 4.66 -16.23
N ALA A 105 8.38 3.78 -16.50
CA ALA A 105 6.99 4.00 -16.13
C ALA A 105 6.35 2.72 -15.60
N VAL A 106 5.50 2.88 -14.57
CA VAL A 106 4.72 1.81 -13.94
C VAL A 106 3.26 2.25 -13.88
N ALA A 107 2.37 1.48 -14.52
CA ALA A 107 0.92 1.69 -14.38
C ALA A 107 0.33 0.72 -13.36
N ILE A 108 -0.52 1.23 -12.48
CA ILE A 108 -1.29 0.46 -11.50
C ILE A 108 -2.76 0.92 -11.48
N GLU A 109 -3.65 0.09 -10.98
CA GLU A 109 -5.05 0.46 -10.76
C GLU A 109 -5.24 1.37 -9.54
N ASP A 110 -6.22 2.30 -9.61
CA ASP A 110 -6.67 3.09 -8.45
C ASP A 110 -7.68 2.28 -7.63
N LEU A 111 -7.19 1.35 -6.80
CA LEU A 111 -8.01 0.50 -5.96
C LEU A 111 -8.61 1.27 -4.76
N HIS A 112 -9.93 1.18 -4.58
CA HIS A 112 -10.61 1.71 -3.39
C HIS A 112 -10.43 0.76 -2.19
N VAL A 113 -9.21 0.71 -1.65
CA VAL A 113 -8.81 -0.24 -0.57
C VAL A 113 -9.71 -0.14 0.66
N LYS A 114 -10.13 1.07 1.06
CA LYS A 114 -11.04 1.26 2.21
C LYS A 114 -12.37 0.52 2.00
N GLY A 115 -12.99 0.63 0.83
CA GLY A 115 -14.21 -0.10 0.49
C GLY A 115 -13.99 -1.61 0.41
N MET A 116 -12.85 -2.04 -0.15
CA MET A 116 -12.50 -3.46 -0.19
C MET A 116 -12.33 -4.07 1.20
N LEU A 117 -11.79 -3.33 2.17
CA LEU A 117 -11.65 -3.75 3.57
C LEU A 117 -12.98 -3.87 4.32
N ALA A 118 -14.04 -3.21 3.85
CA ALA A 118 -15.39 -3.36 4.40
C ALA A 118 -15.98 -4.76 4.13
N ASN A 119 -15.49 -5.49 3.13
CA ASN A 119 -15.89 -6.86 2.86
C ASN A 119 -15.25 -7.83 3.86
N ALA A 120 -16.02 -8.29 4.85
CA ALA A 120 -15.54 -9.16 5.93
C ALA A 120 -14.89 -10.47 5.45
N ARG A 121 -15.29 -11.01 4.28
CA ARG A 121 -14.73 -12.23 3.70
C ARG A 121 -13.32 -12.01 3.14
N LEU A 122 -13.04 -10.85 2.57
CA LEU A 122 -11.80 -10.52 1.88
C LEU A 122 -10.85 -9.64 2.69
N ALA A 123 -11.36 -8.91 3.69
CA ALA A 123 -10.61 -7.91 4.46
C ALA A 123 -9.24 -8.41 4.96
N ARG A 124 -9.18 -9.64 5.49
CA ARG A 124 -7.91 -10.22 5.97
C ARG A 124 -6.89 -10.45 4.85
N SER A 125 -7.35 -10.94 3.69
CA SER A 125 -6.46 -11.17 2.54
C SER A 125 -5.98 -9.84 1.96
N ILE A 126 -6.87 -8.85 1.86
CA ILE A 126 -6.54 -7.49 1.40
C ILE A 126 -5.54 -6.83 2.34
N ALA A 127 -5.76 -6.91 3.64
CA ALA A 127 -4.84 -6.40 4.65
C ALA A 127 -3.48 -7.15 4.64
N ASP A 128 -3.47 -8.43 4.26
CA ASP A 128 -2.24 -9.23 4.21
C ASP A 128 -1.39 -8.89 2.98
N VAL A 129 -1.98 -8.56 1.84
CA VAL A 129 -1.27 -8.09 0.64
C VAL A 129 -0.77 -6.66 0.80
N GLY A 130 -1.59 -5.76 1.37
CA GLY A 130 -1.21 -4.38 1.65
C GLY A 130 -1.21 -3.46 0.43
N PHE A 131 -2.26 -3.49 -0.40
CA PHE A 131 -2.39 -2.67 -1.63
C PHE A 131 -2.13 -1.18 -1.42
N HIS A 132 -2.66 -0.61 -0.33
CA HIS A 132 -2.42 0.80 -0.01
C HIS A 132 -0.92 1.09 0.19
N GLU A 133 -0.21 0.22 0.87
CA GLU A 133 1.22 0.38 1.13
C GLU A 133 2.05 0.23 -0.15
N ILE A 134 1.68 -0.70 -1.04
CA ILE A 134 2.29 -0.84 -2.37
C ILE A 134 2.17 0.48 -3.13
N ARG A 135 0.96 1.04 -3.25
CA ARG A 135 0.73 2.34 -3.91
C ARG A 135 1.53 3.46 -3.28
N ARG A 136 1.47 3.60 -1.94
CA ARG A 136 2.21 4.62 -1.20
C ARG A 136 3.72 4.54 -1.46
N GLN A 137 4.26 3.31 -1.45
CA GLN A 137 5.69 3.10 -1.69
C GLN A 137 6.09 3.40 -3.13
N LEU A 138 5.29 3.02 -4.12
CA LEU A 138 5.54 3.36 -5.52
C LEU A 138 5.60 4.88 -5.71
N GLN A 139 4.68 5.64 -5.12
CA GLN A 139 4.62 7.10 -5.27
C GLN A 139 5.87 7.81 -4.75
N TYR A 140 6.39 7.47 -3.55
CA TYR A 140 7.59 8.15 -3.06
C TYR A 140 8.88 7.62 -3.69
N LYS A 141 8.94 6.32 -4.02
CA LYS A 141 10.10 5.72 -4.68
C LYS A 141 10.24 6.20 -6.12
N ALA A 142 9.13 6.41 -6.80
CA ALA A 142 9.12 6.99 -8.14
C ALA A 142 9.89 8.32 -8.20
N LYS A 143 9.68 9.19 -7.21
CA LYS A 143 10.44 10.44 -7.10
C LYS A 143 11.96 10.20 -6.96
N ARG A 144 12.34 9.15 -6.22
CA ARG A 144 13.76 8.80 -6.00
C ARG A 144 14.43 8.19 -7.22
N TYR A 145 13.70 7.37 -7.97
CA TYR A 145 14.24 6.62 -9.12
C TYR A 145 13.95 7.27 -10.48
N GLY A 146 13.24 8.40 -10.50
CA GLY A 146 12.84 9.06 -11.74
C GLY A 146 11.74 8.32 -12.52
N THR A 147 11.05 7.37 -11.90
CA THR A 147 10.01 6.55 -12.52
C THR A 147 8.69 7.32 -12.60
N VAL A 148 7.95 7.18 -13.68
CA VAL A 148 6.60 7.73 -13.84
C VAL A 148 5.57 6.74 -13.30
N ILE A 149 4.75 7.14 -12.33
CA ILE A 149 3.62 6.32 -11.89
C ILE A 149 2.36 6.79 -12.57
N VAL A 150 1.71 5.88 -13.30
CA VAL A 150 0.41 6.10 -13.94
C VAL A 150 -0.65 5.36 -13.15
N LEU A 151 -1.62 6.10 -12.62
CA LEU A 151 -2.79 5.52 -11.97
C LEU A 151 -3.90 5.42 -13.02
N ALA A 152 -4.30 4.20 -13.33
CA ALA A 152 -5.46 3.98 -14.19
C ALA A 152 -6.72 4.46 -13.47
N ASP A 153 -7.67 5.03 -14.21
CA ASP A 153 -8.97 5.39 -13.67
C ASP A 153 -9.63 4.17 -13.00
N ARG A 154 -10.34 4.41 -11.91
CA ARG A 154 -11.02 3.36 -11.13
C ARG A 154 -11.97 2.51 -11.96
N TRP A 155 -12.58 3.10 -12.95
CA TRP A 155 -13.57 2.46 -13.83
C TRP A 155 -12.96 1.95 -15.12
N TYR A 156 -11.64 2.11 -15.31
CA TYR A 156 -10.95 1.57 -16.45
C TYR A 156 -11.07 0.04 -16.48
N PRO A 157 -11.73 -0.54 -17.52
CA PRO A 157 -12.06 -1.96 -17.55
C PRO A 157 -10.86 -2.83 -17.96
N SER A 158 -9.72 -2.67 -17.30
CA SER A 158 -8.42 -3.31 -17.62
C SER A 158 -8.55 -4.80 -17.92
N SER A 159 -9.28 -5.55 -17.07
CA SER A 159 -9.45 -7.00 -17.21
C SER A 159 -10.48 -7.41 -18.27
N LYS A 160 -11.38 -6.50 -18.70
CA LYS A 160 -12.44 -6.77 -19.68
C LYS A 160 -12.10 -6.33 -21.10
N LEU A 161 -11.06 -5.51 -21.28
CA LEU A 161 -10.57 -5.11 -22.59
C LEU A 161 -9.64 -6.19 -23.15
N CYS A 162 -9.86 -6.58 -24.39
CA CYS A 162 -8.90 -7.44 -25.09
C CYS A 162 -7.62 -6.66 -25.38
N CYS A 163 -6.49 -7.12 -24.88
CA CYS A 163 -5.22 -6.48 -25.17
C CYS A 163 -4.75 -6.65 -26.62
N ALA A 164 -5.36 -7.50 -27.42
CA ALA A 164 -5.04 -7.62 -28.84
C ALA A 164 -5.84 -6.64 -29.71
N CYS A 165 -7.17 -6.64 -29.59
CA CYS A 165 -8.05 -5.88 -30.48
C CYS A 165 -8.81 -4.71 -29.83
N GLY A 166 -8.69 -4.49 -28.52
CA GLY A 166 -9.37 -3.42 -27.80
C GLY A 166 -10.86 -3.64 -27.53
N ARG A 167 -11.47 -4.71 -28.00
CA ARG A 167 -12.90 -5.00 -27.73
C ARG A 167 -13.14 -5.27 -26.26
N LYS A 168 -14.23 -4.73 -25.73
CA LYS A 168 -14.67 -4.94 -24.35
C LYS A 168 -15.56 -6.18 -24.25
N ASN A 169 -15.19 -7.15 -23.41
CA ASN A 169 -16.05 -8.26 -23.04
C ASN A 169 -16.92 -7.84 -21.84
N GLY A 170 -18.16 -7.44 -22.11
CA GLY A 170 -19.11 -7.01 -21.08
C GLY A 170 -19.56 -8.15 -20.15
N LEU A 171 -19.63 -9.39 -20.68
CA LEU A 171 -20.17 -10.57 -20.00
C LEU A 171 -19.15 -11.30 -19.12
N LEU A 172 -17.87 -10.91 -19.15
CA LEU A 172 -16.81 -11.57 -18.39
C LEU A 172 -17.10 -11.54 -16.89
N ALA A 173 -17.35 -12.72 -16.30
CA ALA A 173 -17.62 -12.88 -14.88
C ALA A 173 -16.35 -12.73 -14.04
N LEU A 174 -16.52 -12.35 -12.74
CA LEU A 174 -15.37 -12.16 -11.82
C LEU A 174 -14.63 -13.47 -11.53
N ALA A 175 -15.28 -14.60 -11.61
CA ALA A 175 -14.69 -15.91 -11.37
C ALA A 175 -13.84 -16.42 -12.54
N GLU A 176 -14.10 -15.94 -13.76
CA GLU A 176 -13.38 -16.38 -14.95
C GLU A 176 -11.96 -15.83 -14.96
N ARG A 177 -10.99 -16.73 -14.95
CA ARG A 177 -9.56 -16.39 -14.96
C ARG A 177 -8.93 -16.44 -16.34
N ALA A 178 -9.55 -17.18 -17.27
CA ALA A 178 -9.16 -17.24 -18.67
C ALA A 178 -10.40 -17.07 -19.55
N TRP A 179 -10.26 -16.34 -20.64
CA TRP A 179 -11.35 -16.09 -21.59
C TRP A 179 -10.83 -15.94 -23.02
N THR A 180 -11.69 -16.19 -23.98
CA THR A 180 -11.36 -16.04 -25.40
C THR A 180 -12.13 -14.86 -25.97
N CYS A 181 -11.42 -13.94 -26.61
CA CYS A 181 -12.01 -12.80 -27.29
C CYS A 181 -12.66 -13.24 -28.62
N SER A 182 -13.65 -12.47 -29.09
CA SER A 182 -14.23 -12.65 -30.45
C SER A 182 -13.21 -12.46 -31.59
N CYS A 183 -12.02 -11.93 -31.33
CA CYS A 183 -10.89 -11.89 -32.27
C CYS A 183 -10.08 -13.20 -32.31
N GLY A 184 -10.49 -14.24 -31.56
CA GLY A 184 -9.84 -15.56 -31.50
C GLY A 184 -8.72 -15.67 -30.45
N VAL A 185 -8.27 -14.56 -29.84
CA VAL A 185 -7.16 -14.59 -28.88
C VAL A 185 -7.66 -15.03 -27.49
N ARG A 186 -6.99 -16.02 -26.91
CA ARG A 186 -7.22 -16.48 -25.53
C ARG A 186 -6.33 -15.70 -24.55
N HIS A 187 -6.94 -15.23 -23.47
CA HIS A 187 -6.29 -14.40 -22.46
C HIS A 187 -6.29 -15.07 -21.09
N ASP A 188 -5.17 -14.95 -20.35
CA ASP A 188 -5.20 -14.94 -18.90
C ASP A 188 -5.67 -13.55 -18.46
N ARG A 189 -6.68 -13.49 -17.61
CA ARG A 189 -7.38 -12.26 -17.23
C ARG A 189 -6.44 -11.25 -16.57
N ASP A 190 -5.59 -11.71 -15.64
CA ASP A 190 -4.73 -10.85 -14.85
C ASP A 190 -3.58 -10.33 -15.72
N VAL A 191 -3.02 -11.18 -16.59
CA VAL A 191 -1.99 -10.78 -17.57
C VAL A 191 -2.55 -9.80 -18.60
N ASN A 192 -3.76 -10.06 -19.12
CA ASN A 192 -4.45 -9.15 -20.03
C ASN A 192 -4.66 -7.77 -19.40
N ALA A 193 -5.09 -7.73 -18.12
CA ALA A 193 -5.24 -6.47 -17.39
C ALA A 193 -3.91 -5.72 -17.27
N ALA A 194 -2.84 -6.41 -16.91
CA ALA A 194 -1.51 -5.83 -16.79
C ALA A 194 -0.99 -5.26 -18.13
N ILE A 195 -1.24 -5.95 -19.27
CA ILE A 195 -0.86 -5.44 -20.61
C ILE A 195 -1.68 -4.17 -20.95
N ASN A 196 -2.97 -4.13 -20.63
CA ASN A 196 -3.79 -2.93 -20.86
C ASN A 196 -3.32 -1.75 -20.00
N LEU A 197 -2.91 -1.99 -18.74
CA LEU A 197 -2.29 -0.98 -17.88
C LEU A 197 -0.95 -0.50 -18.45
N GLN A 198 -0.11 -1.40 -18.99
CA GLN A 198 1.15 -1.04 -19.64
C GLN A 198 0.93 -0.06 -20.80
N ARG A 199 -0.10 -0.26 -21.60
CA ARG A 199 -0.43 0.64 -22.71
C ARG A 199 -0.76 2.05 -22.23
N LEU A 200 -1.50 2.18 -21.13
CA LEU A 200 -1.75 3.49 -20.52
C LEU A 200 -0.44 4.17 -20.11
N ALA A 201 0.49 3.43 -19.50
CA ALA A 201 1.79 3.98 -19.11
C ALA A 201 2.63 4.38 -20.33
N THR A 202 2.61 3.59 -21.40
CA THR A 202 3.31 3.90 -22.65
C THR A 202 2.77 5.18 -23.27
N GLY A 203 1.45 5.34 -23.36
CA GLY A 203 0.81 6.56 -23.86
C GLY A 203 1.14 7.79 -23.01
N ALA A 204 1.11 7.66 -21.70
CA ALA A 204 1.46 8.76 -20.78
C ALA A 204 2.95 9.16 -20.88
N LEU A 205 3.84 8.20 -21.07
CA LEU A 205 5.27 8.48 -21.26
C LEU A 205 5.52 9.18 -22.60
N ALA A 206 4.90 8.70 -23.69
CA ALA A 206 4.99 9.34 -25.00
C ALA A 206 4.48 10.79 -25.00
N ALA A 207 3.35 11.05 -24.32
CA ALA A 207 2.81 12.39 -24.17
C ALA A 207 3.76 13.33 -23.41
N ARG A 208 4.49 12.84 -22.43
CA ARG A 208 5.51 13.63 -21.70
C ARG A 208 6.73 13.97 -22.54
N THR A 209 7.18 13.05 -23.39
CA THR A 209 8.32 13.28 -24.30
C THR A 209 7.95 14.15 -25.50
N ALA A 210 6.68 14.20 -25.88
CA ALA A 210 6.18 15.03 -26.96
C ALA A 210 5.96 16.51 -26.56
N LEU A 211 5.97 16.85 -25.26
CA LEU A 211 5.92 18.25 -24.85
C LEU A 211 7.25 18.94 -25.21
N PRO A 212 7.22 20.10 -25.92
CA PRO A 212 8.45 20.81 -26.21
C PRO A 212 9.16 21.17 -24.90
N VAL A 213 10.44 20.85 -24.82
CA VAL A 213 11.32 21.33 -23.76
C VAL A 213 11.26 22.84 -23.85
N ALA A 214 10.65 23.52 -22.86
CA ALA A 214 10.73 24.95 -22.78
C ALA A 214 12.23 25.31 -22.80
N SER A 215 12.68 26.00 -23.83
CA SER A 215 14.05 26.53 -23.91
C SER A 215 14.32 27.27 -22.60
N PRO A 216 15.49 27.13 -22.00
CA PRO A 216 15.83 27.88 -20.81
C PRO A 216 15.66 29.38 -21.20
N ALA A 217 14.79 30.06 -20.44
CA ALA A 217 14.54 31.50 -20.66
C ALA A 217 15.87 32.20 -20.68
N ALA A 218 16.09 33.00 -21.71
CA ALA A 218 17.26 33.88 -21.87
C ALA A 218 17.46 34.64 -20.57
N THR A 219 18.67 34.59 -20.06
CA THR A 219 19.13 35.32 -18.88
C THR A 219 18.73 36.79 -19.00
N PRO A 220 17.98 37.36 -18.05
CA PRO A 220 17.75 38.82 -18.07
C PRO A 220 19.09 39.51 -17.86
N GLY A 221 19.40 40.44 -18.74
CA GLY A 221 20.63 41.25 -18.71
C GLY A 221 20.84 41.90 -17.35
N THR A 222 22.08 41.92 -16.94
CA THR A 222 22.61 42.59 -15.75
C THR A 222 22.20 44.08 -15.74
N VAL A 223 21.25 44.44 -14.90
CA VAL A 223 21.03 45.85 -14.54
C VAL A 223 21.76 46.08 -13.22
N ALA A 224 22.82 46.87 -13.30
CA ALA A 224 23.54 47.37 -12.14
C ALA A 224 22.59 48.26 -11.31
N GLY A 225 22.12 47.78 -10.20
CA GLY A 225 21.31 48.51 -9.22
C GLY A 225 21.90 48.30 -7.83
N THR A 226 22.42 49.37 -7.26
CA THR A 226 23.01 49.55 -5.94
C THR A 226 22.06 48.99 -4.85
N VAL A 227 22.56 48.03 -4.02
CA VAL A 227 21.85 47.47 -2.90
C VAL A 227 22.24 48.23 -1.62
N PRO A 228 21.31 48.78 -0.82
CA PRO A 228 21.63 49.21 0.54
C PRO A 228 21.68 48.00 1.47
N ALA A 229 22.74 47.93 2.27
CA ALA A 229 22.94 46.92 3.31
C ALA A 229 21.90 47.09 4.42
N ALA A 230 21.04 46.09 4.57
CA ALA A 230 20.23 45.88 5.80
C ALA A 230 20.56 44.52 6.37
N GLY A 231 21.26 44.53 7.51
CA GLY A 231 21.60 43.33 8.27
C GLY A 231 20.34 42.70 8.89
N GLY A 232 19.88 41.61 8.33
CA GLY A 232 18.89 40.72 8.93
C GLY A 232 19.52 39.38 9.25
N LYS A 233 19.63 39.05 10.55
CA LYS A 233 20.06 37.73 11.01
C LYS A 233 19.08 36.66 10.51
N VAL A 234 19.53 35.82 9.60
CA VAL A 234 18.79 34.63 9.18
C VAL A 234 18.98 33.56 10.25
N THR A 235 17.97 33.34 11.07
CA THR A 235 17.91 32.19 11.96
C THR A 235 17.62 30.94 11.13
N PRO A 236 18.40 29.85 11.28
CA PRO A 236 18.10 28.60 10.58
C PRO A 236 16.79 28.01 11.12
N VAL A 237 15.86 27.74 10.22
CA VAL A 237 14.63 27.00 10.53
C VAL A 237 15.02 25.57 10.91
N ARG A 238 14.95 25.27 12.21
CA ARG A 238 15.05 23.92 12.73
C ARG A 238 13.82 23.14 12.26
N TYR A 239 14.01 22.16 11.40
CA TYR A 239 13.00 21.13 11.15
C TYR A 239 12.90 20.26 12.41
N GLU A 240 11.98 20.59 13.28
CA GLU A 240 11.56 19.68 14.33
C GLU A 240 10.77 18.55 13.68
N HIS A 241 11.35 17.35 13.65
CA HIS A 241 10.62 16.12 13.42
C HIS A 241 9.72 15.88 14.63
N GLY A 242 8.55 16.52 14.62
CA GLY A 242 7.49 16.23 15.56
C GLY A 242 6.91 14.85 15.30
N TRP A 243 7.51 13.82 15.87
CA TRP A 243 6.84 12.59 16.17
C TRP A 243 5.91 12.87 17.36
N GLN A 244 4.75 13.41 17.08
CA GLN A 244 3.66 13.35 18.05
C GLN A 244 3.25 11.89 18.14
N ASN A 245 3.64 11.23 19.21
CA ASN A 245 3.06 9.99 19.68
C ASN A 245 1.58 10.25 19.98
N GLY A 246 0.75 10.16 18.95
CA GLY A 246 -0.71 10.13 19.08
C GLY A 246 -1.09 8.87 19.83
N SER A 247 -1.41 9.01 21.10
CA SER A 247 -1.93 7.98 22.00
C SER A 247 -3.31 7.41 21.57
N GLY A 248 -3.79 7.71 20.37
CA GLY A 248 -5.05 7.23 19.80
C GLY A 248 -4.97 5.99 18.92
N GLN A 249 -3.77 5.48 18.57
CA GLN A 249 -3.67 4.33 17.65
C GLN A 249 -3.61 2.95 18.33
N GLU A 250 -3.49 2.88 19.65
CA GLU A 250 -3.52 1.58 20.35
C GLU A 250 -4.94 1.00 20.51
N GLU A 251 -5.98 1.83 20.50
CA GLU A 251 -7.37 1.35 20.57
C GLU A 251 -7.87 0.77 19.24
N ASP A 252 -7.46 1.31 18.10
CA ASP A 252 -7.87 0.82 16.78
C ASP A 252 -7.26 -0.54 16.43
N ALA A 253 -6.04 -0.83 16.87
CA ALA A 253 -5.41 -2.13 16.67
C ALA A 253 -6.07 -3.23 17.50
N ALA A 254 -6.57 -2.93 18.70
CA ALA A 254 -7.30 -3.86 19.55
C ALA A 254 -8.72 -4.12 19.03
N HIS A 255 -9.38 -3.10 18.46
CA HIS A 255 -10.72 -3.23 17.87
C HIS A 255 -10.70 -4.01 16.55
N PHE A 256 -9.64 -3.86 15.75
CA PHE A 256 -9.47 -4.61 14.51
C PHE A 256 -9.24 -6.11 14.76
N CYS A 257 -8.54 -6.48 15.85
CA CYS A 257 -8.35 -7.88 16.23
C CYS A 257 -9.58 -8.53 16.90
N ALA A 258 -10.50 -7.76 17.45
CA ALA A 258 -11.70 -8.29 18.10
C ALA A 258 -12.81 -8.70 17.12
N ARG A 259 -12.76 -8.21 15.87
CA ARG A 259 -13.73 -8.55 14.80
C ARG A 259 -13.34 -9.80 13.97
N PHE A 260 -12.18 -10.35 14.19
CA PHE A 260 -11.69 -11.57 13.54
C PHE A 260 -11.24 -12.61 14.59
#